data_c1041600f5ffa33f500951aa8bdc9843
#
_entry.id   c1041600f5ffa33f500951aa8bdc9843
#
_cell.length_a   1.000
_cell.length_b   1.000
_cell.length_c   1.000
_cell.angle_alpha   90.00
_cell.angle_beta   90.00
_cell.angle_gamma   90.00
#
_symmetry.space_group_name_H-M   'P 1'
#
loop_
_entity.id
_entity.type
_entity.pdbx_description
1 polymer ?
#
loop_
_entity_poly.entity_id
_entity_poly.type
_entity_poly.pdbx_seq_one_letter_code
_entity_poly.pdbx_strand_id
1 'polypeptide(L)'
;MRTDIPYILAIESSCDDTSAAVMLGDKVLSNVIASQKIHEEYGGVVPELASRAHQQNIIPVVHQALQRAAVAKEQLSAIGFTRGPGLQGSLLVGVSFAKSLALSLGIPLVEVNHLQGHILSHFIDEGQSKPSFPFLAMTISGGHTQILRVNDYFSMEVLGETQDDATGEAFDKTAKLLGLPYPGGPLIDQYAQQGNPHAFPFPIPKVEGLNFSFSGLKTAVLYFIQKQEKDDPNFVPTHMADICASVQYTIIEILMRKLKKAVTETGIRQVAIGGGVCANSGLRKTLQQYAQKYHWEVFLPQFQYCTDNAAMIGIAAYFKYLQKDFADMHVTAQARYSFSD
;
A
#
# COMPACT_ATOMS: atom_id res chain seq x y z
N MET A 1 -11.41 18.69 -32.00
CA MET A 1 -11.82 19.09 -30.65
C MET A 1 -10.61 18.91 -29.77
N ARG A 2 -10.05 19.94 -29.16
CA ARG A 2 -9.09 19.76 -28.07
C ARG A 2 -9.87 19.10 -26.94
N THR A 3 -9.65 17.83 -26.68
CA THR A 3 -10.13 17.20 -25.45
C THR A 3 -9.33 17.85 -24.33
N ASP A 4 -9.95 18.76 -23.59
CA ASP A 4 -9.31 19.34 -22.43
C ASP A 4 -8.99 18.20 -21.49
N ILE A 5 -7.71 18.07 -21.12
CA ILE A 5 -7.24 17.07 -20.18
C ILE A 5 -7.95 17.32 -18.84
N PRO A 6 -8.62 16.30 -18.23
CA PRO A 6 -9.42 16.53 -17.04
C PRO A 6 -8.57 16.84 -15.81
N TYR A 7 -9.04 17.76 -14.97
CA TYR A 7 -8.58 17.92 -13.60
C TYR A 7 -9.39 17.01 -12.68
N ILE A 8 -8.74 16.12 -11.97
CA ILE A 8 -9.39 15.20 -11.02
C ILE A 8 -8.87 15.50 -9.62
N LEU A 9 -9.76 15.79 -8.69
CA LEU A 9 -9.46 15.79 -7.28
C LEU A 9 -9.65 14.37 -6.75
N ALA A 10 -8.63 13.78 -6.16
CA ALA A 10 -8.67 12.47 -5.55
C ALA A 10 -8.60 12.55 -4.03
N ILE A 11 -9.30 11.64 -3.34
CA ILE A 11 -9.40 11.57 -1.88
C ILE A 11 -9.10 10.14 -1.43
N GLU A 12 -8.15 10.00 -0.51
CA GLU A 12 -7.81 8.75 0.17
C GLU A 12 -8.05 8.90 1.67
N SER A 13 -8.80 7.97 2.25
CA SER A 13 -9.12 7.93 3.68
C SER A 13 -9.37 6.51 4.19
N SER A 14 -8.73 5.50 3.61
CA SER A 14 -9.07 4.09 3.90
C SER A 14 -8.59 3.59 5.26
N CYS A 15 -7.54 4.19 5.84
CA CYS A 15 -6.95 3.75 7.09
C CYS A 15 -6.75 4.92 8.06
N ASP A 16 -5.52 5.39 8.26
CA ASP A 16 -5.15 6.46 9.19
C ASP A 16 -4.60 7.71 8.51
N ASP A 17 -4.20 7.64 7.25
CA ASP A 17 -3.74 8.81 6.50
C ASP A 17 -4.90 9.48 5.76
N THR A 18 -5.07 10.80 5.99
CA THR A 18 -5.99 11.62 5.18
C THR A 18 -5.22 12.24 4.04
N SER A 19 -5.55 11.91 2.80
CA SER A 19 -4.84 12.46 1.65
C SER A 19 -5.78 13.03 0.59
N ALA A 20 -5.30 14.09 -0.08
CA ALA A 20 -5.92 14.63 -1.29
C ALA A 20 -4.87 14.97 -2.33
N ALA A 21 -5.16 14.69 -3.59
CA ALA A 21 -4.31 14.98 -4.73
C ALA A 21 -5.11 15.64 -5.87
N VAL A 22 -4.45 16.51 -6.61
CA VAL A 22 -5.00 17.05 -7.86
C VAL A 22 -4.19 16.50 -9.02
N MET A 23 -4.88 15.86 -9.95
CA MET A 23 -4.33 15.30 -11.18
C MET A 23 -4.70 16.16 -12.38
N LEU A 24 -3.79 16.25 -13.34
CA LEU A 24 -4.05 16.71 -14.71
C LEU A 24 -3.80 15.55 -15.67
N GLY A 25 -4.85 14.82 -16.01
CA GLY A 25 -4.69 13.54 -16.69
C GLY A 25 -3.95 12.52 -15.82
N ASP A 26 -2.82 11.99 -16.31
CA ASP A 26 -1.94 11.07 -15.58
C ASP A 26 -0.81 11.75 -14.80
N LYS A 27 -0.78 13.11 -14.76
CA LYS A 27 0.23 13.90 -14.03
C LYS A 27 -0.29 14.35 -12.68
N VAL A 28 0.55 14.22 -11.64
CA VAL A 28 0.26 14.73 -10.30
C VAL A 28 0.66 16.20 -10.22
N LEU A 29 -0.30 17.09 -9.97
CA LEU A 29 -0.04 18.50 -9.70
C LEU A 29 0.20 18.76 -8.22
N SER A 30 -0.48 18.02 -7.36
CA SER A 30 -0.28 18.07 -5.91
C SER A 30 -0.68 16.74 -5.29
N ASN A 31 -0.01 16.36 -4.20
CA ASN A 31 -0.37 15.23 -3.34
C ASN A 31 -0.07 15.65 -1.89
N VAL A 32 -1.11 15.76 -1.07
CA VAL A 32 -1.04 16.24 0.31
C VAL A 32 -1.50 15.12 1.22
N ILE A 33 -0.68 14.78 2.20
CA ILE A 33 -0.95 13.72 3.17
C ILE A 33 -0.88 14.31 4.58
N ALA A 34 -1.89 14.03 5.39
CA ALA A 34 -1.93 14.32 6.82
C ALA A 34 -1.93 13.02 7.59
N SER A 35 -0.76 12.62 8.08
CA SER A 35 -0.59 11.40 8.88
C SER A 35 -1.01 11.60 10.33
N GLN A 36 -1.57 10.55 10.92
CA GLN A 36 -2.14 10.58 12.27
C GLN A 36 -1.17 9.96 13.28
N LYS A 37 -0.28 10.77 13.86
CA LYS A 37 0.72 10.32 14.85
C LYS A 37 0.12 9.75 16.14
N ILE A 38 -1.14 10.05 16.43
CA ILE A 38 -1.81 9.57 17.65
C ILE A 38 -1.76 8.04 17.79
N HIS A 39 -1.71 7.31 16.67
CA HIS A 39 -1.68 5.86 16.67
C HIS A 39 -0.36 5.26 17.19
N GLU A 40 0.72 6.04 17.19
CA GLU A 40 2.01 5.65 17.78
C GLU A 40 1.85 5.36 19.30
N GLU A 41 1.04 6.14 19.99
CA GLU A 41 0.78 5.99 21.44
C GLU A 41 0.02 4.70 21.78
N TYR A 42 -0.77 4.18 20.83
CA TYR A 42 -1.58 2.96 21.01
C TYR A 42 -0.90 1.71 20.45
N GLY A 43 0.25 1.87 19.79
CA GLY A 43 0.98 0.76 19.14
C GLY A 43 0.23 0.11 17.98
N GLY A 44 -0.58 0.90 17.27
CA GLY A 44 -1.36 0.48 16.08
C GLY A 44 -2.59 1.36 15.87
N VAL A 45 -3.23 1.22 14.72
CA VAL A 45 -4.37 2.06 14.32
C VAL A 45 -5.59 1.78 15.21
N VAL A 46 -6.18 2.84 15.77
CA VAL A 46 -7.44 2.81 16.52
C VAL A 46 -8.54 3.37 15.60
N PRO A 47 -9.49 2.54 15.10
CA PRO A 47 -10.42 2.93 14.03
C PRO A 47 -11.28 4.15 14.35
N GLU A 48 -11.72 4.31 15.62
CA GLU A 48 -12.52 5.45 16.04
C GLU A 48 -11.71 6.75 16.00
N LEU A 49 -10.47 6.73 16.47
CA LEU A 49 -9.58 7.89 16.43
C LEU A 49 -9.24 8.26 14.98
N ALA A 50 -8.99 7.24 14.12
CA ALA A 50 -8.74 7.45 12.71
C ALA A 50 -9.90 8.19 12.03
N SER A 51 -11.13 7.74 12.21
CA SER A 51 -12.30 8.39 11.59
C SER A 51 -12.52 9.82 12.09
N ARG A 52 -12.29 10.10 13.37
CA ARG A 52 -12.37 11.48 13.93
C ARG A 52 -11.31 12.39 13.34
N ALA A 53 -10.07 11.90 13.20
CA ALA A 53 -9.00 12.67 12.60
C ALA A 53 -9.26 12.95 11.09
N HIS A 54 -9.83 12.01 10.35
CA HIS A 54 -10.27 12.27 8.96
C HIS A 54 -11.27 13.40 8.89
N GLN A 55 -12.27 13.46 9.79
CA GLN A 55 -13.25 14.55 9.82
C GLN A 55 -12.59 15.93 10.04
N GLN A 56 -11.54 15.98 10.85
CA GLN A 56 -10.80 17.23 11.10
C GLN A 56 -9.90 17.61 9.94
N ASN A 57 -9.26 16.62 9.30
CA ASN A 57 -8.20 16.83 8.32
C ASN A 57 -8.70 16.99 6.88
N ILE A 58 -9.84 16.44 6.51
CA ILE A 58 -10.25 16.32 5.10
C ILE A 58 -10.39 17.69 4.41
N ILE A 59 -11.02 18.66 5.07
CA ILE A 59 -11.20 20.01 4.51
C ILE A 59 -9.87 20.73 4.32
N PRO A 60 -9.00 20.87 5.36
CA PRO A 60 -7.70 21.53 5.19
C PRO A 60 -6.79 20.81 4.20
N VAL A 61 -6.81 19.47 4.14
CA VAL A 61 -5.99 18.70 3.20
C VAL A 61 -6.44 18.95 1.74
N VAL A 62 -7.75 18.90 1.47
CA VAL A 62 -8.30 19.21 0.14
C VAL A 62 -8.03 20.65 -0.26
N HIS A 63 -8.22 21.62 0.65
CA HIS A 63 -7.91 23.02 0.38
C HIS A 63 -6.42 23.20 0.02
N GLN A 64 -5.52 22.58 0.79
CA GLN A 64 -4.09 22.66 0.52
C GLN A 64 -3.70 21.97 -0.81
N ALA A 65 -4.35 20.85 -1.17
CA ALA A 65 -4.10 20.19 -2.43
C ALA A 65 -4.48 21.08 -3.62
N LEU A 66 -5.66 21.71 -3.60
CA LEU A 66 -6.08 22.66 -4.62
C LEU A 66 -5.16 23.88 -4.70
N GLN A 67 -4.78 24.43 -3.54
CA GLN A 67 -3.88 25.60 -3.47
C GLN A 67 -2.50 25.27 -4.06
N ARG A 68 -1.91 24.13 -3.71
CA ARG A 68 -0.59 23.72 -4.24
C ARG A 68 -0.63 23.43 -5.73
N ALA A 69 -1.74 22.90 -6.23
CA ALA A 69 -1.96 22.67 -7.65
C ALA A 69 -2.26 23.95 -8.43
N ALA A 70 -2.54 25.06 -7.76
CA ALA A 70 -3.04 26.32 -8.34
C ALA A 70 -4.30 26.12 -9.20
N VAL A 71 -5.21 25.23 -8.76
CA VAL A 71 -6.46 24.85 -9.45
C VAL A 71 -7.65 25.32 -8.61
N ALA A 72 -8.57 26.07 -9.21
CA ALA A 72 -9.84 26.41 -8.57
C ALA A 72 -10.80 25.20 -8.60
N LYS A 73 -11.62 25.04 -7.57
CA LYS A 73 -12.56 23.88 -7.50
C LYS A 73 -13.54 23.82 -8.67
N GLU A 74 -13.85 24.96 -9.27
CA GLU A 74 -14.74 25.10 -10.44
C GLU A 74 -14.11 24.56 -11.74
N GLN A 75 -12.79 24.34 -11.75
CA GLN A 75 -12.04 23.76 -12.88
C GLN A 75 -12.02 22.23 -12.82
N LEU A 76 -12.44 21.63 -11.70
CA LEU A 76 -12.44 20.19 -11.54
C LEU A 76 -13.43 19.52 -12.51
N SER A 77 -13.02 18.44 -13.11
CA SER A 77 -13.80 17.63 -14.03
C SER A 77 -14.47 16.42 -13.35
N ALA A 78 -13.91 15.94 -12.25
CA ALA A 78 -14.44 14.82 -11.46
C ALA A 78 -13.82 14.77 -10.06
N ILE A 79 -14.49 14.05 -9.14
CA ILE A 79 -13.98 13.71 -7.82
C ILE A 79 -13.75 12.19 -7.77
N GLY A 80 -12.48 11.76 -7.62
CA GLY A 80 -12.11 10.38 -7.30
C GLY A 80 -12.05 10.16 -5.80
N PHE A 81 -12.49 9.01 -5.32
CA PHE A 81 -12.42 8.68 -3.89
C PHE A 81 -12.26 7.19 -3.67
N THR A 82 -11.65 6.83 -2.55
CA THR A 82 -11.53 5.43 -2.13
C THR A 82 -12.84 4.93 -1.57
N ARG A 83 -13.46 3.96 -2.28
CA ARG A 83 -14.65 3.26 -1.81
C ARG A 83 -14.32 2.20 -0.77
N GLY A 84 -13.17 1.57 -0.90
CA GLY A 84 -12.64 0.46 -0.10
C GLY A 84 -11.54 -0.31 -0.84
N PRO A 85 -11.00 -1.40 -0.20
CA PRO A 85 -11.23 -1.79 1.18
C PRO A 85 -10.60 -0.83 2.18
N GLY A 86 -10.97 -0.95 3.48
CA GLY A 86 -10.41 -0.12 4.54
C GLY A 86 -11.27 -0.08 5.81
N LEU A 87 -10.94 0.82 6.72
CA LEU A 87 -11.70 1.02 7.96
C LEU A 87 -13.02 1.73 7.65
N GLN A 88 -14.14 1.09 8.00
CA GLN A 88 -15.48 1.57 7.64
C GLN A 88 -15.73 3.04 8.03
N GLY A 89 -15.34 3.44 9.26
CA GLY A 89 -15.53 4.81 9.73
C GLY A 89 -14.69 5.84 8.97
N SER A 90 -13.45 5.49 8.64
CA SER A 90 -12.52 6.31 7.86
C SER A 90 -13.01 6.48 6.41
N LEU A 91 -13.39 5.38 5.76
CA LEU A 91 -13.97 5.40 4.41
C LEU A 91 -15.24 6.24 4.33
N LEU A 92 -16.13 6.15 5.33
CA LEU A 92 -17.38 6.93 5.36
C LEU A 92 -17.13 8.45 5.32
N VAL A 93 -16.05 8.93 5.95
CA VAL A 93 -15.69 10.35 5.92
C VAL A 93 -15.33 10.78 4.49
N GLY A 94 -14.41 10.06 3.83
CA GLY A 94 -13.98 10.36 2.46
C GLY A 94 -15.12 10.25 1.46
N VAL A 95 -15.90 9.17 1.52
CA VAL A 95 -17.05 8.95 0.64
C VAL A 95 -18.10 10.07 0.79
N SER A 96 -18.46 10.45 2.04
CA SER A 96 -19.45 11.49 2.30
C SER A 96 -18.96 12.86 1.81
N PHE A 97 -17.70 13.17 2.04
CA PHE A 97 -17.10 14.42 1.57
C PHE A 97 -17.07 14.48 0.04
N ALA A 98 -16.57 13.41 -0.62
CA ALA A 98 -16.52 13.34 -2.07
C ALA A 98 -17.89 13.51 -2.73
N LYS A 99 -18.92 12.82 -2.22
CA LYS A 99 -20.31 12.94 -2.67
C LYS A 99 -20.83 14.37 -2.54
N SER A 100 -20.63 14.98 -1.37
CA SER A 100 -21.11 16.34 -1.10
C SER A 100 -20.44 17.36 -2.03
N LEU A 101 -19.14 17.23 -2.25
CA LEU A 101 -18.39 18.13 -3.12
C LEU A 101 -18.78 17.92 -4.60
N ALA A 102 -18.87 16.68 -5.09
CA ALA A 102 -19.29 16.37 -6.45
C ALA A 102 -20.71 16.91 -6.74
N LEU A 103 -21.65 16.70 -5.81
CA LEU A 103 -23.01 17.23 -5.91
C LEU A 103 -23.02 18.75 -5.99
N SER A 104 -22.27 19.43 -5.12
CA SER A 104 -22.23 20.90 -5.08
C SER A 104 -21.63 21.53 -6.35
N LEU A 105 -20.73 20.82 -7.02
CA LEU A 105 -20.09 21.29 -8.26
C LEU A 105 -20.79 20.79 -9.53
N GLY A 106 -21.73 19.85 -9.41
CA GLY A 106 -22.41 19.24 -10.56
C GLY A 106 -21.50 18.43 -11.47
N ILE A 107 -20.47 17.79 -10.90
CA ILE A 107 -19.46 17.01 -11.63
C ILE A 107 -19.51 15.51 -11.27
N PRO A 108 -18.99 14.62 -12.14
CA PRO A 108 -18.98 13.18 -11.90
C PRO A 108 -18.23 12.77 -10.64
N LEU A 109 -18.71 11.69 -10.03
CA LEU A 109 -18.10 11.00 -8.91
C LEU A 109 -17.48 9.68 -9.41
N VAL A 110 -16.24 9.39 -9.03
CA VAL A 110 -15.50 8.21 -9.47
C VAL A 110 -15.05 7.40 -8.26
N GLU A 111 -15.62 6.22 -8.09
CA GLU A 111 -15.20 5.30 -7.04
C GLU A 111 -13.93 4.53 -7.43
N VAL A 112 -13.04 4.32 -6.48
CA VAL A 112 -11.78 3.61 -6.70
C VAL A 112 -11.59 2.54 -5.63
N ASN A 113 -11.12 1.36 -6.06
CA ASN A 113 -10.62 0.34 -5.16
C ASN A 113 -9.18 0.72 -4.73
N HIS A 114 -8.94 0.80 -3.43
CA HIS A 114 -7.67 1.17 -2.82
C HIS A 114 -6.48 0.35 -3.34
N LEU A 115 -6.67 -0.98 -3.46
CA LEU A 115 -5.61 -1.88 -3.92
C LEU A 115 -5.32 -1.71 -5.42
N GLN A 116 -6.35 -1.43 -6.24
CA GLN A 116 -6.16 -1.02 -7.63
C GLN A 116 -5.36 0.26 -7.72
N GLY A 117 -5.60 1.22 -6.82
CA GLY A 117 -4.81 2.45 -6.72
C GLY A 117 -3.32 2.17 -6.56
N HIS A 118 -2.93 1.32 -5.62
CA HIS A 118 -1.52 0.94 -5.44
C HIS A 118 -0.90 0.32 -6.69
N ILE A 119 -1.63 -0.52 -7.42
CA ILE A 119 -1.14 -1.14 -8.65
C ILE A 119 -1.04 -0.11 -9.77
N LEU A 120 -2.06 0.73 -9.94
CA LEU A 120 -2.12 1.71 -11.00
C LEU A 120 -1.22 2.93 -10.78
N SER A 121 -0.66 3.12 -9.57
CA SER A 121 0.33 4.16 -9.28
C SER A 121 1.56 4.10 -10.20
N HIS A 122 1.88 2.94 -10.77
CA HIS A 122 2.94 2.76 -11.76
C HIS A 122 2.66 3.46 -13.11
N PHE A 123 1.43 3.88 -13.34
CA PHE A 123 1.02 4.60 -14.56
C PHE A 123 1.02 6.12 -14.40
N ILE A 124 1.33 6.64 -13.22
CA ILE A 124 1.55 8.08 -13.00
C ILE A 124 2.73 8.51 -13.90
N ASP A 125 2.54 9.62 -14.64
CA ASP A 125 3.57 10.14 -15.54
C ASP A 125 4.65 10.94 -14.79
N GLU A 126 5.71 10.25 -14.44
CA GLU A 126 6.93 10.79 -13.81
C GLU A 126 8.17 10.60 -14.70
N GLY A 127 7.95 10.34 -16.00
CA GLY A 127 9.05 10.15 -16.96
C GLY A 127 9.76 8.80 -16.87
N GLN A 128 9.25 7.86 -16.07
CA GLN A 128 9.79 6.50 -15.95
C GLN A 128 9.03 5.50 -16.83
N SER A 129 9.65 4.32 -17.07
CA SER A 129 8.98 3.23 -17.80
C SER A 129 7.78 2.73 -17.01
N LYS A 130 6.70 2.42 -17.73
CA LYS A 130 5.44 1.88 -17.19
C LYS A 130 5.34 0.40 -17.57
N PRO A 131 4.73 -0.48 -16.75
CA PRO A 131 4.49 -1.86 -17.13
C PRO A 131 3.52 -1.94 -18.31
N SER A 132 3.67 -2.96 -19.15
CA SER A 132 2.73 -3.29 -20.23
C SER A 132 1.92 -4.53 -19.87
N PHE A 133 0.65 -4.54 -20.24
CA PHE A 133 -0.24 -5.68 -19.97
C PHE A 133 0.08 -6.90 -20.84
N PRO A 134 -0.04 -8.14 -20.32
CA PRO A 134 -0.25 -8.44 -18.93
C PRO A 134 1.05 -8.37 -18.12
N PHE A 135 0.95 -7.98 -16.84
CA PHE A 135 2.07 -8.02 -15.90
C PHE A 135 1.65 -8.64 -14.56
N LEU A 136 2.63 -9.08 -13.75
CA LEU A 136 2.38 -9.50 -12.37
C LEU A 136 2.48 -8.28 -11.45
N ALA A 137 1.51 -8.14 -10.55
CA ALA A 137 1.58 -7.20 -9.45
C ALA A 137 1.69 -7.93 -8.12
N MET A 138 2.48 -7.39 -7.18
CA MET A 138 2.47 -7.85 -5.79
C MET A 138 2.14 -6.66 -4.89
N THR A 139 0.97 -6.67 -4.24
CA THR A 139 0.57 -5.67 -3.26
C THR A 139 0.99 -6.13 -1.87
N ILE A 140 1.74 -5.28 -1.15
CA ILE A 140 2.32 -5.60 0.15
C ILE A 140 2.12 -4.42 1.09
N SER A 141 1.14 -4.52 1.98
CA SER A 141 0.78 -3.45 2.92
C SER A 141 0.59 -3.97 4.35
N GLY A 142 0.13 -3.11 5.24
CA GLY A 142 -0.28 -3.49 6.60
C GLY A 142 -1.46 -4.44 6.64
N GLY A 143 -2.40 -4.34 5.68
CA GLY A 143 -3.63 -5.14 5.65
C GLY A 143 -3.67 -6.22 4.55
N HIS A 144 -2.81 -6.14 3.53
CA HIS A 144 -2.89 -7.01 2.36
C HIS A 144 -1.52 -7.52 1.92
N THR A 145 -1.48 -8.78 1.48
CA THR A 145 -0.34 -9.37 0.78
C THR A 145 -0.89 -10.30 -0.30
N GLN A 146 -0.77 -9.87 -1.57
CA GLN A 146 -1.36 -10.58 -2.70
C GLN A 146 -0.43 -10.56 -3.91
N ILE A 147 -0.49 -11.62 -4.75
CA ILE A 147 0.06 -11.65 -6.10
C ILE A 147 -1.10 -11.67 -7.08
N LEU A 148 -1.06 -10.77 -8.05
CA LEU A 148 -2.10 -10.62 -9.07
C LEU A 148 -1.51 -10.74 -10.48
N ARG A 149 -2.33 -11.22 -11.42
CA ARG A 149 -2.13 -11.02 -12.84
C ARG A 149 -3.00 -9.84 -13.27
N VAL A 150 -2.37 -8.82 -13.82
CA VAL A 150 -3.02 -7.60 -14.29
C VAL A 150 -3.11 -7.68 -15.81
N ASN A 151 -4.31 -7.90 -16.32
CA ASN A 151 -4.57 -8.05 -17.76
C ASN A 151 -4.93 -6.73 -18.44
N ASP A 152 -5.48 -5.79 -17.67
CA ASP A 152 -5.83 -4.42 -18.07
C ASP A 152 -5.98 -3.57 -16.80
N TYR A 153 -6.19 -2.26 -16.92
CA TYR A 153 -6.34 -1.32 -15.79
C TYR A 153 -7.32 -1.81 -14.72
N PHE A 154 -8.41 -2.44 -15.10
CA PHE A 154 -9.45 -2.91 -14.18
C PHE A 154 -9.74 -4.41 -14.29
N SER A 155 -8.93 -5.15 -15.07
CA SER A 155 -9.00 -6.61 -15.17
C SER A 155 -7.82 -7.23 -14.42
N MET A 156 -8.04 -7.54 -13.14
CA MET A 156 -7.03 -8.06 -12.23
C MET A 156 -7.49 -9.37 -11.63
N GLU A 157 -6.63 -10.39 -11.65
CA GLU A 157 -6.89 -11.72 -11.12
C GLU A 157 -5.94 -12.01 -9.96
N VAL A 158 -6.48 -12.33 -8.78
CA VAL A 158 -5.69 -12.74 -7.63
C VAL A 158 -5.20 -14.17 -7.83
N LEU A 159 -3.89 -14.36 -7.91
CA LEU A 159 -3.23 -15.66 -8.06
C LEU A 159 -2.89 -16.30 -6.71
N GLY A 160 -2.71 -15.49 -5.68
CA GLY A 160 -2.44 -15.92 -4.32
C GLY A 160 -2.46 -14.76 -3.35
N GLU A 161 -2.83 -15.07 -2.10
CA GLU A 161 -2.97 -14.07 -1.04
C GLU A 161 -2.56 -14.64 0.32
N THR A 162 -2.39 -13.77 1.30
CA THR A 162 -2.13 -14.22 2.67
C THR A 162 -3.37 -14.89 3.28
N GLN A 163 -3.14 -15.98 4.01
CA GLN A 163 -4.20 -16.72 4.71
C GLN A 163 -4.35 -16.27 6.17
N ASP A 164 -3.44 -15.43 6.64
CA ASP A 164 -3.42 -14.92 8.02
C ASP A 164 -2.90 -13.47 8.05
N ASP A 165 -1.87 -13.16 8.81
CA ASP A 165 -1.31 -11.82 8.91
C ASP A 165 -0.80 -11.33 7.53
N ALA A 166 -0.98 -10.04 7.25
CA ALA A 166 -0.31 -9.40 6.13
C ALA A 166 1.18 -9.14 6.45
N THR A 167 1.98 -8.90 5.41
CA THR A 167 3.43 -8.69 5.56
C THR A 167 3.76 -7.50 6.47
N GLY A 168 3.09 -6.36 6.31
CA GLY A 168 3.33 -5.19 7.16
C GLY A 168 2.91 -5.45 8.60
N GLU A 169 1.79 -6.14 8.82
CA GLU A 169 1.36 -6.57 10.15
C GLU A 169 2.37 -7.53 10.80
N ALA A 170 3.00 -8.43 10.02
CA ALA A 170 4.05 -9.31 10.51
C ALA A 170 5.28 -8.53 10.96
N PHE A 171 5.68 -7.49 10.22
CA PHE A 171 6.73 -6.56 10.64
C PHE A 171 6.36 -5.85 11.95
N ASP A 172 5.18 -5.25 12.04
CA ASP A 172 4.75 -4.47 13.20
C ASP A 172 4.60 -5.35 14.46
N LYS A 173 4.01 -6.54 14.32
CA LYS A 173 3.90 -7.52 15.41
C LYS A 173 5.27 -7.97 15.92
N THR A 174 6.23 -8.17 15.01
CA THR A 174 7.60 -8.55 15.39
C THR A 174 8.32 -7.37 16.05
N ALA A 175 8.22 -6.17 15.52
CA ALA A 175 8.78 -4.96 16.12
C ALA A 175 8.28 -4.78 17.56
N LYS A 176 6.98 -4.98 17.80
CA LYS A 176 6.38 -4.93 19.13
C LYS A 176 6.98 -5.95 20.10
N LEU A 177 7.28 -7.18 19.64
CA LEU A 177 7.97 -8.19 20.46
C LEU A 177 9.38 -7.76 20.83
N LEU A 178 10.04 -6.96 20.00
CA LEU A 178 11.38 -6.41 20.23
C LEU A 178 11.37 -5.11 21.03
N GLY A 179 10.20 -4.62 21.46
CA GLY A 179 10.07 -3.36 22.21
C GLY A 179 10.22 -2.12 21.31
N LEU A 180 10.12 -2.26 19.98
CA LEU A 180 10.17 -1.14 19.05
C LEU A 180 8.80 -0.45 18.95
N PRO A 181 8.76 0.89 18.77
CA PRO A 181 7.51 1.63 18.63
C PRO A 181 6.82 1.35 17.26
N TYR A 182 5.57 1.75 17.16
CA TYR A 182 4.79 1.75 15.91
C TYR A 182 5.05 3.05 15.12
N PRO A 183 5.13 2.98 13.76
CA PRO A 183 5.14 1.77 12.91
C PRO A 183 6.48 1.03 12.98
N GLY A 184 6.43 -0.28 13.15
CA GLY A 184 7.61 -1.09 13.39
C GLY A 184 8.40 -1.46 12.13
N GLY A 185 7.72 -1.58 10.98
CA GLY A 185 8.35 -1.99 9.72
C GLY A 185 9.57 -1.15 9.32
N PRO A 186 9.50 0.19 9.29
CA PRO A 186 10.65 1.05 9.00
C PRO A 186 11.81 0.89 9.99
N LEU A 187 11.51 0.66 11.27
CA LEU A 187 12.53 0.47 12.30
C LEU A 187 13.26 -0.87 12.13
N ILE A 188 12.52 -1.94 11.83
CA ILE A 188 13.14 -3.23 11.51
C ILE A 188 14.07 -3.08 10.30
N ASP A 189 13.63 -2.37 9.24
CA ASP A 189 14.49 -2.13 8.07
C ASP A 189 15.75 -1.34 8.43
N GLN A 190 15.62 -0.31 9.27
CA GLN A 190 16.76 0.50 9.72
C GLN A 190 17.79 -0.33 10.50
N TYR A 191 17.36 -1.13 11.49
CA TYR A 191 18.25 -2.01 12.25
C TYR A 191 18.83 -3.11 11.38
N ALA A 192 18.04 -3.70 10.48
CA ALA A 192 18.46 -4.77 9.60
C ALA A 192 19.63 -4.40 8.68
N GLN A 193 19.79 -3.13 8.33
CA GLN A 193 20.90 -2.65 7.51
C GLN A 193 22.27 -2.84 8.18
N GLN A 194 22.31 -2.97 9.50
CA GLN A 194 23.53 -3.11 10.30
C GLN A 194 23.74 -4.53 10.80
N GLY A 195 22.76 -5.43 10.62
CA GLY A 195 22.78 -6.79 11.15
C GLY A 195 23.14 -7.86 10.12
N ASN A 196 23.43 -9.05 10.62
CA ASN A 196 23.64 -10.24 9.81
C ASN A 196 22.31 -10.96 9.54
N PRO A 197 21.82 -11.04 8.28
CA PRO A 197 20.53 -11.66 7.94
C PRO A 197 20.50 -13.18 8.17
N HIS A 198 21.64 -13.80 8.43
CA HIS A 198 21.77 -15.24 8.67
C HIS A 198 22.17 -15.59 10.10
N ALA A 199 22.16 -14.62 11.03
CA ALA A 199 22.52 -14.86 12.42
C ALA A 199 21.53 -15.81 13.12
N PHE A 200 20.23 -15.64 12.84
CA PHE A 200 19.17 -16.42 13.47
C PHE A 200 18.21 -17.00 12.43
N PRO A 201 18.19 -18.34 12.22
CA PRO A 201 17.29 -18.95 11.24
C PRO A 201 15.86 -19.01 11.77
N PHE A 202 14.95 -18.31 11.09
CA PHE A 202 13.51 -18.44 11.34
C PHE A 202 12.85 -19.34 10.30
N PRO A 203 11.77 -20.06 10.68
CA PRO A 203 11.08 -20.99 9.79
C PRO A 203 10.33 -20.27 8.68
N ILE A 204 10.36 -20.84 7.48
CA ILE A 204 9.56 -20.43 6.34
C ILE A 204 8.33 -21.34 6.28
N PRO A 205 7.09 -20.81 6.38
CA PRO A 205 5.88 -21.60 6.34
C PRO A 205 5.73 -22.36 5.01
N LYS A 206 5.22 -23.59 5.09
CA LYS A 206 4.82 -24.34 3.90
C LYS A 206 3.34 -24.06 3.65
N VAL A 207 3.02 -23.24 2.68
CA VAL A 207 1.67 -22.87 2.26
C VAL A 207 1.46 -23.30 0.81
N GLU A 208 0.28 -23.82 0.51
CA GLU A 208 -0.06 -24.35 -0.81
C GLU A 208 -0.16 -23.21 -1.86
N GLY A 209 0.14 -23.57 -3.10
CA GLY A 209 0.01 -22.66 -4.25
C GLY A 209 0.88 -21.40 -4.12
N LEU A 210 0.29 -20.25 -4.45
CA LEU A 210 0.89 -18.93 -4.37
C LEU A 210 0.50 -18.16 -3.10
N ASN A 211 -0.25 -18.79 -2.20
CA ASN A 211 -0.68 -18.18 -0.95
C ASN A 211 0.48 -17.97 0.03
N PHE A 212 0.29 -17.02 0.95
CA PHE A 212 1.25 -16.68 2.00
C PHE A 212 0.71 -17.02 3.39
N SER A 213 1.61 -17.08 4.36
CA SER A 213 1.29 -17.10 5.79
C SER A 213 2.47 -16.49 6.56
N PHE A 214 2.18 -15.65 7.55
CA PHE A 214 3.18 -14.98 8.38
C PHE A 214 2.96 -15.18 9.88
N SER A 215 1.80 -15.66 10.32
CA SER A 215 1.47 -15.81 11.75
C SER A 215 2.41 -16.74 12.50
N GLY A 216 2.94 -17.77 11.83
CA GLY A 216 3.93 -18.67 12.39
C GLY A 216 5.28 -18.02 12.67
N LEU A 217 5.66 -17.00 11.90
CA LEU A 217 6.91 -16.26 12.12
C LEU A 217 6.90 -15.51 13.45
N LYS A 218 5.80 -14.78 13.75
CA LYS A 218 5.64 -14.09 15.04
C LYS A 218 5.88 -15.04 16.22
N THR A 219 5.24 -16.22 16.17
CA THR A 219 5.35 -17.22 17.24
C THR A 219 6.77 -17.76 17.36
N ALA A 220 7.44 -18.01 16.22
CA ALA A 220 8.84 -18.47 16.21
C ALA A 220 9.78 -17.41 16.83
N VAL A 221 9.61 -16.14 16.49
CA VAL A 221 10.38 -15.03 17.06
C VAL A 221 10.14 -14.91 18.56
N LEU A 222 8.86 -14.98 19.00
CA LEU A 222 8.51 -14.92 20.42
C LEU A 222 9.21 -16.02 21.23
N TYR A 223 9.12 -17.28 20.79
CA TYR A 223 9.76 -18.39 21.50
C TYR A 223 11.29 -18.31 21.46
N PHE A 224 11.84 -17.83 20.35
CA PHE A 224 13.26 -17.59 20.24
C PHE A 224 13.74 -16.56 21.28
N ILE A 225 13.09 -15.39 21.35
CA ILE A 225 13.41 -14.34 22.34
C ILE A 225 13.30 -14.89 23.75
N GLN A 226 12.17 -15.50 24.12
CA GLN A 226 11.94 -16.06 25.45
C GLN A 226 12.98 -17.10 25.86
N LYS A 227 13.49 -17.88 24.91
CA LYS A 227 14.56 -18.85 25.15
C LYS A 227 15.89 -18.16 25.44
N GLN A 228 16.25 -17.16 24.63
CA GLN A 228 17.53 -16.48 24.76
C GLN A 228 17.60 -15.61 26.03
N GLU A 229 16.51 -14.92 26.37
CA GLU A 229 16.42 -14.05 27.55
C GLU A 229 16.46 -14.81 28.88
N LYS A 230 16.21 -16.12 28.89
CA LYS A 230 16.44 -16.96 30.09
C LYS A 230 17.90 -17.04 30.46
N ASP A 231 18.79 -17.06 29.48
CA ASP A 231 20.23 -17.19 29.68
C ASP A 231 20.91 -15.81 29.70
N ASP A 232 20.40 -14.84 28.93
CA ASP A 232 20.90 -13.46 28.86
C ASP A 232 19.74 -12.45 28.78
N PRO A 233 19.35 -11.79 29.88
CA PRO A 233 18.30 -10.77 29.88
C PRO A 233 18.54 -9.57 28.96
N ASN A 234 19.81 -9.33 28.56
CA ASN A 234 20.18 -8.27 27.63
C ASN A 234 20.30 -8.74 26.17
N PHE A 235 19.89 -9.97 25.88
CA PHE A 235 20.05 -10.57 24.56
C PHE A 235 19.41 -9.71 23.43
N VAL A 236 18.16 -9.30 23.60
CA VAL A 236 17.46 -8.50 22.57
C VAL A 236 18.16 -7.17 22.30
N PRO A 237 18.46 -6.31 23.28
CA PRO A 237 19.19 -5.07 23.02
C PRO A 237 20.56 -5.30 22.37
N THR A 238 21.30 -6.34 22.79
CA THR A 238 22.65 -6.65 22.27
C THR A 238 22.61 -7.13 20.81
N HIS A 239 21.59 -7.89 20.43
CA HIS A 239 21.46 -8.52 19.12
C HIS A 239 20.35 -7.92 18.24
N MET A 240 19.85 -6.72 18.57
CA MET A 240 18.73 -6.08 17.89
C MET A 240 18.91 -6.05 16.37
N ALA A 241 20.06 -5.61 15.88
CA ALA A 241 20.35 -5.51 14.46
C ALA A 241 20.29 -6.89 13.76
N ASP A 242 20.87 -7.91 14.37
CA ASP A 242 20.90 -9.27 13.81
C ASP A 242 19.52 -9.92 13.82
N ILE A 243 18.74 -9.70 14.87
CA ILE A 243 17.35 -10.20 14.96
C ILE A 243 16.51 -9.55 13.85
N CYS A 244 16.56 -8.21 13.75
CA CYS A 244 15.84 -7.47 12.72
C CYS A 244 16.25 -7.91 11.30
N ALA A 245 17.56 -8.08 11.05
CA ALA A 245 18.06 -8.54 9.76
C ALA A 245 17.57 -9.95 9.41
N SER A 246 17.57 -10.86 10.38
CA SER A 246 17.14 -12.25 10.19
C SER A 246 15.63 -12.36 9.96
N VAL A 247 14.83 -11.55 10.67
CA VAL A 247 13.37 -11.46 10.48
C VAL A 247 13.06 -10.89 9.10
N GLN A 248 13.66 -9.75 8.75
CA GLN A 248 13.46 -9.13 7.44
C GLN A 248 13.85 -10.08 6.29
N TYR A 249 14.98 -10.74 6.40
CA TYR A 249 15.42 -11.75 5.43
C TYR A 249 14.38 -12.85 5.27
N THR A 250 13.83 -13.38 6.37
CA THR A 250 12.84 -14.45 6.33
C THR A 250 11.54 -14.00 5.65
N ILE A 251 11.04 -12.80 5.98
CA ILE A 251 9.85 -12.22 5.35
C ILE A 251 10.08 -12.03 3.84
N ILE A 252 11.20 -11.44 3.45
CA ILE A 252 11.54 -11.22 2.04
C ILE A 252 11.65 -12.55 1.30
N GLU A 253 12.27 -13.56 1.91
CA GLU A 253 12.42 -14.89 1.30
C GLU A 253 11.06 -15.56 1.07
N ILE A 254 10.09 -15.42 2.00
CA ILE A 254 8.71 -15.88 1.81
C ILE A 254 8.09 -15.23 0.57
N LEU A 255 8.18 -13.91 0.45
CA LEU A 255 7.64 -13.15 -0.67
C LEU A 255 8.29 -13.56 -2.00
N MET A 256 9.62 -13.61 -2.04
CA MET A 256 10.37 -13.86 -3.26
C MET A 256 10.21 -15.29 -3.78
N ARG A 257 10.05 -16.28 -2.90
CA ARG A 257 9.74 -17.66 -3.32
C ARG A 257 8.42 -17.75 -4.05
N LYS A 258 7.39 -17.08 -3.55
CA LYS A 258 6.06 -17.08 -4.16
C LYS A 258 6.03 -16.27 -5.46
N LEU A 259 6.68 -15.11 -5.48
CA LEU A 259 6.79 -14.30 -6.68
C LEU A 259 7.54 -15.04 -7.80
N LYS A 260 8.66 -15.71 -7.47
CA LYS A 260 9.40 -16.53 -8.43
C LYS A 260 8.54 -17.67 -8.98
N LYS A 261 7.75 -18.33 -8.12
CA LYS A 261 6.82 -19.36 -8.53
C LYS A 261 5.75 -18.81 -9.47
N ALA A 262 5.16 -17.64 -9.16
CA ALA A 262 4.18 -16.97 -10.01
C ALA A 262 4.76 -16.63 -11.40
N VAL A 263 5.96 -16.07 -11.46
CA VAL A 263 6.66 -15.81 -12.75
C VAL A 263 6.87 -17.10 -13.54
N THR A 264 7.26 -18.20 -12.86
CA THR A 264 7.48 -19.49 -13.52
C THR A 264 6.18 -20.10 -14.07
N GLU A 265 5.09 -20.02 -13.32
CA GLU A 265 3.80 -20.60 -13.69
C GLU A 265 3.09 -19.80 -14.80
N THR A 266 3.23 -18.47 -14.77
CA THR A 266 2.55 -17.58 -15.74
C THR A 266 3.39 -17.27 -16.97
N GLY A 267 4.72 -17.39 -16.90
CA GLY A 267 5.66 -16.95 -17.92
C GLY A 267 5.82 -15.43 -18.02
N ILE A 268 5.08 -14.65 -17.20
CA ILE A 268 5.12 -13.18 -17.18
C ILE A 268 6.35 -12.73 -16.40
N ARG A 269 7.21 -11.91 -17.03
CA ARG A 269 8.46 -11.42 -16.43
C ARG A 269 8.43 -9.95 -16.00
N GLN A 270 7.38 -9.23 -16.35
CA GLN A 270 7.13 -7.88 -15.85
C GLN A 270 6.47 -7.96 -14.48
N VAL A 271 7.10 -7.35 -13.47
CA VAL A 271 6.69 -7.44 -12.07
C VAL A 271 6.61 -6.05 -11.47
N ALA A 272 5.43 -5.64 -11.05
CA ALA A 272 5.19 -4.37 -10.36
C ALA A 272 4.93 -4.63 -8.86
N ILE A 273 5.46 -3.79 -7.98
CA ILE A 273 5.28 -3.93 -6.53
C ILE A 273 4.59 -2.68 -5.99
N GLY A 274 3.52 -2.84 -5.21
CA GLY A 274 2.76 -1.74 -4.60
C GLY A 274 2.49 -1.95 -3.11
N GLY A 275 2.06 -0.90 -2.43
CA GLY A 275 1.76 -0.91 -0.99
C GLY A 275 2.94 -0.51 -0.11
N GLY A 276 2.66 -0.14 1.15
CA GLY A 276 3.64 0.49 2.06
C GLY A 276 4.95 -0.27 2.27
N VAL A 277 4.90 -1.62 2.27
CA VAL A 277 6.11 -2.45 2.45
C VAL A 277 7.05 -2.38 1.24
N CYS A 278 6.59 -1.88 0.08
CA CYS A 278 7.49 -1.67 -1.08
C CYS A 278 8.58 -0.59 -0.83
N ALA A 279 8.44 0.19 0.24
CA ALA A 279 9.47 1.13 0.69
C ALA A 279 10.66 0.43 1.38
N ASN A 280 10.50 -0.82 1.84
CA ASN A 280 11.55 -1.58 2.53
C ASN A 280 12.81 -1.75 1.66
N SER A 281 13.96 -1.32 2.19
CA SER A 281 15.23 -1.28 1.45
C SER A 281 15.75 -2.68 1.09
N GLY A 282 15.61 -3.64 2.01
CA GLY A 282 15.99 -5.03 1.79
C GLY A 282 15.18 -5.70 0.69
N LEU A 283 13.86 -5.44 0.65
CA LEU A 283 12.99 -5.95 -0.41
C LEU A 283 13.37 -5.37 -1.78
N ARG A 284 13.55 -4.06 -1.88
CA ARG A 284 13.97 -3.39 -3.13
C ARG A 284 15.29 -3.93 -3.65
N LYS A 285 16.28 -4.09 -2.78
CA LYS A 285 17.58 -4.67 -3.13
C LYS A 285 17.43 -6.11 -3.64
N THR A 286 16.64 -6.93 -2.97
CA THR A 286 16.42 -8.33 -3.36
C THR A 286 15.70 -8.43 -4.70
N LEU A 287 14.67 -7.60 -4.94
CA LEU A 287 13.98 -7.53 -6.23
C LEU A 287 14.91 -7.17 -7.38
N GLN A 288 15.83 -6.20 -7.18
CA GLN A 288 16.83 -5.86 -8.19
C GLN A 288 17.79 -7.02 -8.48
N GLN A 289 18.21 -7.76 -7.45
CA GLN A 289 19.04 -8.97 -7.63
C GLN A 289 18.29 -10.05 -8.43
N TYR A 290 17.01 -10.26 -8.13
CA TYR A 290 16.17 -11.22 -8.89
C TYR A 290 15.94 -10.76 -10.32
N ALA A 291 15.72 -9.45 -10.55
CA ALA A 291 15.61 -8.86 -11.87
C ALA A 291 16.83 -9.21 -12.74
N GLN A 292 18.04 -8.99 -12.21
CA GLN A 292 19.27 -9.33 -12.91
C GLN A 292 19.43 -10.84 -13.12
N LYS A 293 19.22 -11.65 -12.06
CA LYS A 293 19.45 -13.10 -12.08
C LYS A 293 18.47 -13.86 -12.99
N TYR A 294 17.20 -13.43 -13.04
CA TYR A 294 16.12 -14.15 -13.72
C TYR A 294 15.59 -13.41 -14.96
N HIS A 295 16.23 -12.28 -15.32
CA HIS A 295 15.83 -11.41 -16.44
C HIS A 295 14.36 -10.93 -16.31
N TRP A 296 14.00 -10.47 -15.09
CA TRP A 296 12.72 -9.81 -14.86
C TRP A 296 12.83 -8.32 -15.13
N GLU A 297 11.74 -7.73 -15.55
CA GLU A 297 11.56 -6.28 -15.61
C GLU A 297 10.75 -5.87 -14.37
N VAL A 298 11.40 -5.16 -13.43
CA VAL A 298 10.81 -4.82 -12.14
C VAL A 298 10.46 -3.35 -12.10
N PHE A 299 9.21 -3.06 -11.75
CA PHE A 299 8.67 -1.72 -11.59
C PHE A 299 8.46 -1.45 -10.10
N LEU A 300 9.15 -0.44 -9.60
CA LEU A 300 9.04 0.03 -8.21
C LEU A 300 8.48 1.44 -8.21
N PRO A 301 7.46 1.74 -7.40
CA PRO A 301 6.93 3.09 -7.32
C PRO A 301 7.96 4.02 -6.69
N GLN A 302 7.86 5.32 -6.98
CA GLN A 302 8.59 6.33 -6.21
C GLN A 302 8.16 6.26 -4.74
N PHE A 303 9.06 6.60 -3.81
CA PHE A 303 8.80 6.47 -2.38
C PHE A 303 7.52 7.19 -1.92
N GLN A 304 7.21 8.33 -2.52
CA GLN A 304 6.00 9.10 -2.22
C GLN A 304 4.68 8.40 -2.59
N TYR A 305 4.73 7.35 -3.42
CA TYR A 305 3.55 6.56 -3.84
C TYR A 305 3.54 5.15 -3.23
N CYS A 306 4.49 4.82 -2.35
CA CYS A 306 4.52 3.51 -1.69
C CYS A 306 3.42 3.36 -0.63
N THR A 307 3.32 4.35 0.26
CA THR A 307 2.30 4.40 1.32
C THR A 307 0.97 4.94 0.79
N ASP A 308 -0.06 4.91 1.61
CA ASP A 308 -1.38 5.42 1.26
C ASP A 308 -1.31 6.90 0.87
N ASN A 309 -1.83 7.22 -0.30
CA ASN A 309 -1.81 8.57 -0.83
C ASN A 309 -2.92 8.77 -1.87
N ALA A 310 -3.36 10.00 -2.08
CA ALA A 310 -4.45 10.26 -3.00
C ALA A 310 -4.03 10.27 -4.48
N ALA A 311 -2.74 10.40 -4.81
CA ALA A 311 -2.31 10.35 -6.21
C ALA A 311 -2.55 8.97 -6.83
N MET A 312 -2.40 7.87 -6.05
CA MET A 312 -2.71 6.52 -6.51
C MET A 312 -4.21 6.34 -6.79
N ILE A 313 -5.07 7.02 -6.03
CA ILE A 313 -6.51 7.04 -6.27
C ILE A 313 -6.82 7.90 -7.49
N GLY A 314 -6.10 8.99 -7.67
CA GLY A 314 -6.26 9.92 -8.78
C GLY A 314 -5.96 9.29 -10.13
N ILE A 315 -4.90 8.52 -10.26
CA ILE A 315 -4.58 7.82 -11.53
C ILE A 315 -5.62 6.74 -11.87
N ALA A 316 -6.10 5.99 -10.89
CA ALA A 316 -7.18 5.03 -11.09
C ALA A 316 -8.48 5.74 -11.50
N ALA A 317 -8.83 6.84 -10.82
CA ALA A 317 -9.98 7.66 -11.16
C ALA A 317 -9.86 8.26 -12.57
N TYR A 318 -8.67 8.66 -13.01
CA TYR A 318 -8.43 9.14 -14.36
C TYR A 318 -8.75 8.09 -15.42
N PHE A 319 -8.29 6.86 -15.27
CA PHE A 319 -8.60 5.79 -16.23
C PHE A 319 -10.09 5.45 -16.25
N LYS A 320 -10.77 5.42 -15.11
CA LYS A 320 -12.23 5.27 -15.03
C LYS A 320 -12.97 6.45 -15.68
N TYR A 321 -12.48 7.67 -15.48
CA TYR A 321 -13.04 8.86 -16.12
C TYR A 321 -13.00 8.77 -17.64
N LEU A 322 -11.89 8.28 -18.23
CA LEU A 322 -11.76 8.07 -19.67
C LEU A 322 -12.77 7.05 -20.21
N GLN A 323 -13.11 6.02 -19.40
CA GLN A 323 -14.12 5.01 -19.72
C GLN A 323 -15.55 5.48 -19.41
N LYS A 324 -15.73 6.67 -18.82
CA LYS A 324 -17.02 7.19 -18.32
C LYS A 324 -17.65 6.27 -17.27
N ASP A 325 -16.82 5.55 -16.53
CA ASP A 325 -17.24 4.71 -15.40
C ASP A 325 -17.42 5.60 -14.16
N PHE A 326 -18.64 6.12 -14.00
CA PHE A 326 -19.01 7.05 -12.94
C PHE A 326 -19.90 6.37 -11.92
N ALA A 327 -19.64 6.64 -10.65
CA ALA A 327 -20.48 6.18 -9.55
C ALA A 327 -21.74 7.06 -9.43
N ASP A 328 -22.83 6.45 -9.03
CA ASP A 328 -24.02 7.20 -8.65
C ASP A 328 -23.96 7.70 -7.19
N MET A 329 -24.92 8.53 -6.81
CA MET A 329 -24.97 9.11 -5.46
C MET A 329 -25.42 8.12 -4.37
N HIS A 330 -25.84 6.89 -4.72
CA HIS A 330 -26.17 5.83 -3.77
C HIS A 330 -24.94 5.00 -3.36
N VAL A 331 -23.79 5.20 -4.01
CA VAL A 331 -22.54 4.52 -3.65
C VAL A 331 -22.24 4.65 -2.15
N THR A 332 -21.82 3.55 -1.53
CA THR A 332 -21.48 3.49 -0.10
C THR A 332 -20.05 2.96 0.10
N ALA A 333 -19.46 3.30 1.22
CA ALA A 333 -18.17 2.75 1.64
C ALA A 333 -18.27 1.22 1.82
N GLN A 334 -17.22 0.51 1.41
CA GLN A 334 -17.10 -0.94 1.54
C GLN A 334 -15.80 -1.31 2.25
N ALA A 335 -15.90 -1.69 3.54
CA ALA A 335 -14.73 -2.10 4.33
C ALA A 335 -14.03 -3.34 3.73
N ARG A 336 -14.79 -4.23 3.10
CA ARG A 336 -14.31 -5.37 2.31
C ARG A 336 -14.73 -5.13 0.87
N TYR A 337 -13.77 -4.89 0.01
CA TYR A 337 -13.99 -4.58 -1.41
C TYR A 337 -12.95 -5.33 -2.22
N SER A 338 -13.40 -6.32 -3.00
CA SER A 338 -12.53 -7.19 -3.77
C SER A 338 -12.23 -6.61 -5.18
N PHE A 339 -11.30 -7.23 -5.90
CA PHE A 339 -11.02 -6.85 -7.30
C PHE A 339 -12.13 -7.27 -8.26
N SER A 340 -13.01 -8.16 -7.84
CA SER A 340 -14.11 -8.70 -8.64
C SER A 340 -15.45 -8.00 -8.40
N ASP A 341 -15.52 -7.08 -7.41
CA ASP A 341 -16.67 -6.25 -7.14
C ASP A 341 -16.59 -4.96 -7.99
#